data_0addfe2f7971f9ffb1140cab2be68352
#
_entry.id   0addfe2f7971f9ffb1140cab2be68352
#
_cell.length_a   1.000
_cell.length_b   1.000
_cell.length_c   1.000
_cell.angle_alpha   90.00
_cell.angle_beta   90.00
_cell.angle_gamma   90.00
#
_symmetry.space_group_name_H-M   'P 1'
#
loop_
_entity.id
_entity.type
_entity.pdbx_description
1 polymer ?
#
loop_
_entity_poly.entity_id
_entity_poly.type
_entity_poly.pdbx_seq_one_letter_code
_entity_poly.pdbx_strand_id
1 'polypeptide(L)'
;MKKPLTPAAVIPANPKTLQVPQLPYQTPAQALAGASLLPAFNAATVIDAYQPNLMGDEVEMTALVEALQETTDKTKAGDLSTLEAMLIGQATALQTIFTSLAKRAQRQEYQKNLEAFLGLAL
;
A
#
# COMPACT_ATOMS: atom_id res chain seq x y z
N MET A 1 -21.33 12.19 -42.20
CA MET A 1 -20.81 12.66 -40.92
C MET A 1 -20.96 11.54 -39.89
N LYS A 2 -19.87 10.98 -39.42
CA LYS A 2 -19.93 10.05 -38.29
C LYS A 2 -20.21 10.86 -37.02
N LYS A 3 -21.33 10.55 -36.38
CA LYS A 3 -21.68 11.09 -35.06
C LYS A 3 -20.55 10.78 -34.09
N PRO A 4 -19.98 11.72 -33.33
CA PRO A 4 -19.00 11.40 -32.31
C PRO A 4 -19.65 10.42 -31.34
N LEU A 5 -19.00 9.29 -31.10
CA LEU A 5 -19.39 8.35 -30.07
C LEU A 5 -19.35 9.12 -28.74
N THR A 6 -20.52 9.41 -28.22
CA THR A 6 -20.62 9.89 -26.84
C THR A 6 -19.97 8.81 -25.94
N PRO A 7 -18.98 9.12 -25.14
CA PRO A 7 -18.45 8.13 -24.22
C PRO A 7 -19.62 7.62 -23.40
N ALA A 8 -19.77 6.30 -23.35
CA ALA A 8 -20.78 5.66 -22.52
C ALA A 8 -20.68 6.25 -21.12
N ALA A 9 -21.84 6.62 -20.54
CA ALA A 9 -21.89 7.14 -19.17
C ALA A 9 -21.08 6.18 -18.28
N VAL A 10 -19.98 6.68 -17.70
CA VAL A 10 -19.16 5.90 -16.80
C VAL A 10 -20.01 5.67 -15.55
N ILE A 11 -20.52 4.45 -15.40
CA ILE A 11 -21.13 4.03 -14.14
C ILE A 11 -20.02 4.21 -13.08
N PRO A 12 -20.26 4.99 -12.00
CA PRO A 12 -19.26 5.14 -10.98
C PRO A 12 -18.91 3.74 -10.45
N ALA A 13 -17.72 3.27 -10.79
CA ALA A 13 -17.22 1.99 -10.34
C ALA A 13 -17.01 2.04 -8.83
N ASN A 14 -17.27 0.92 -8.16
CA ASN A 14 -16.92 0.79 -6.76
C ASN A 14 -15.41 1.08 -6.60
N PRO A 15 -15.01 2.08 -5.77
CA PRO A 15 -13.60 2.47 -5.63
C PRO A 15 -12.72 1.33 -5.09
N LYS A 16 -13.31 0.31 -4.48
CA LYS A 16 -12.61 -0.89 -3.99
C LYS A 16 -12.36 -1.95 -5.05
N THR A 17 -12.86 -1.76 -6.26
CA THR A 17 -12.69 -2.72 -7.35
C THR A 17 -11.71 -2.21 -8.39
N LEU A 18 -10.87 -3.11 -8.89
CA LEU A 18 -9.98 -2.82 -10.01
C LEU A 18 -10.76 -2.87 -11.32
N GLN A 19 -10.66 -1.82 -12.12
CA GLN A 19 -11.14 -1.82 -13.49
C GLN A 19 -10.11 -2.50 -14.39
N VAL A 20 -10.46 -3.67 -14.93
CA VAL A 20 -9.55 -4.48 -15.75
C VAL A 20 -9.91 -4.31 -17.22
N PRO A 21 -9.04 -3.75 -18.06
CA PRO A 21 -9.26 -3.71 -19.50
C PRO A 21 -9.20 -5.13 -20.08
N GLN A 22 -10.19 -5.48 -20.87
CA GLN A 22 -10.23 -6.75 -21.59
C GLN A 22 -9.69 -6.55 -23.01
N LEU A 23 -8.71 -7.35 -23.40
CA LEU A 23 -8.20 -7.35 -24.76
C LEU A 23 -9.15 -8.12 -25.69
N PRO A 24 -9.20 -7.79 -27.02
CA PRO A 24 -10.19 -8.38 -27.93
C PRO A 24 -10.12 -9.91 -28.05
N TYR A 25 -8.97 -10.50 -27.78
CA TYR A 25 -8.72 -11.94 -27.86
C TYR A 25 -8.82 -12.67 -26.51
N GLN A 26 -9.11 -11.94 -25.43
CA GLN A 26 -9.23 -12.50 -24.09
C GLN A 26 -10.69 -12.74 -23.71
N THR A 27 -10.93 -13.83 -23.01
CA THR A 27 -12.18 -13.99 -22.26
C THR A 27 -12.16 -13.14 -20.99
N PRO A 28 -13.31 -12.76 -20.42
CA PRO A 28 -13.37 -12.07 -19.14
C PRO A 28 -12.63 -12.81 -18.02
N ALA A 29 -12.70 -14.13 -18.00
CA ALA A 29 -12.01 -14.97 -17.03
C ALA A 29 -10.47 -14.88 -17.15
N GLN A 30 -9.96 -14.83 -18.37
CA GLN A 30 -8.53 -14.66 -18.64
C GLN A 30 -8.04 -13.28 -18.22
N ALA A 31 -8.82 -12.24 -18.49
CA ALA A 31 -8.49 -10.88 -18.07
C ALA A 31 -8.42 -10.77 -16.53
N LEU A 32 -9.39 -11.33 -15.84
CA LEU A 32 -9.41 -11.36 -14.37
C LEU A 32 -8.26 -12.18 -13.77
N ALA A 33 -7.98 -13.34 -14.35
CA ALA A 33 -6.85 -14.17 -13.91
C ALA A 33 -5.51 -13.44 -14.08
N GLY A 34 -5.32 -12.79 -15.21
CA GLY A 34 -4.11 -11.97 -15.45
C GLY A 34 -3.98 -10.82 -14.45
N ALA A 35 -5.07 -10.12 -14.19
CA ALA A 35 -5.09 -9.02 -13.21
C ALA A 35 -4.76 -9.49 -11.80
N SER A 36 -5.27 -10.66 -11.39
CA SER A 36 -5.02 -11.20 -10.06
C SER A 36 -3.56 -11.57 -9.79
N LEU A 37 -2.78 -11.76 -10.85
CA LEU A 37 -1.35 -12.05 -10.77
C LEU A 37 -0.46 -10.81 -10.86
N LEU A 38 -1.04 -9.62 -11.08
CA LEU A 38 -0.27 -8.39 -11.14
C LEU A 38 0.30 -8.03 -9.76
N PRO A 39 1.63 -7.86 -9.64
CA PRO A 39 2.23 -7.45 -8.38
C PRO A 39 1.68 -6.12 -7.85
N ALA A 40 1.39 -5.17 -8.74
CA ALA A 40 0.79 -3.89 -8.37
C ALA A 40 -0.61 -4.05 -7.75
N PHE A 41 -1.43 -4.96 -8.28
CA PHE A 41 -2.74 -5.25 -7.70
C PHE A 41 -2.65 -5.89 -6.31
N ASN A 42 -1.75 -6.84 -6.14
CA ASN A 42 -1.53 -7.49 -4.86
C ASN A 42 -1.01 -6.50 -3.80
N ALA A 43 -0.07 -5.64 -4.17
CA ALA A 43 0.42 -4.58 -3.30
C ALA A 43 -0.69 -3.57 -2.94
N ALA A 44 -1.49 -3.15 -3.91
CA ALA A 44 -2.61 -2.24 -3.71
C ALA A 44 -3.64 -2.81 -2.73
N THR A 45 -3.93 -4.10 -2.82
CA THR A 45 -4.85 -4.79 -1.91
C THR A 45 -4.34 -4.74 -0.46
N VAL A 46 -3.05 -4.95 -0.25
CA VAL A 46 -2.43 -4.85 1.08
C VAL A 46 -2.46 -3.41 1.60
N ILE A 47 -2.11 -2.45 0.76
CA ILE A 47 -2.15 -1.03 1.12
C ILE A 47 -3.57 -0.62 1.53
N ASP A 48 -4.58 -1.00 0.75
CA ASP A 48 -5.98 -0.70 1.05
C ASP A 48 -6.43 -1.32 2.38
N ALA A 49 -5.99 -2.53 2.68
CA ALA A 49 -6.34 -3.23 3.91
C ALA A 49 -5.71 -2.61 5.17
N TYR A 50 -4.47 -2.13 5.08
CA TYR A 50 -3.70 -1.66 6.22
C TYR A 50 -3.62 -0.14 6.37
N GLN A 51 -4.05 0.62 5.37
CA GLN A 51 -4.05 2.09 5.40
C GLN A 51 -5.45 2.72 5.25
N PRO A 52 -6.54 2.11 5.75
CA PRO A 52 -7.83 2.76 5.68
C PRO A 52 -7.76 4.08 6.45
N ASN A 53 -8.28 5.15 5.86
CA ASN A 53 -8.42 6.48 6.48
C ASN A 53 -7.13 7.30 6.71
N LEU A 54 -5.96 6.83 6.26
CA LEU A 54 -4.71 7.61 6.39
C LEU A 54 -4.74 8.91 5.58
N MET A 55 -5.45 8.91 4.46
CA MET A 55 -5.56 10.06 3.56
C MET A 55 -6.84 10.90 3.75
N GLY A 56 -7.70 10.52 4.69
CA GLY A 56 -8.99 11.19 4.91
C GLY A 56 -10.09 10.78 3.93
N ASP A 57 -9.74 10.42 2.70
CA ASP A 57 -10.64 9.96 1.66
C ASP A 57 -10.32 8.51 1.24
N GLU A 58 -11.31 7.87 0.65
CA GLU A 58 -11.15 6.54 0.12
C GLU A 58 -10.26 6.55 -1.15
N VAL A 59 -9.19 5.76 -1.13
CA VAL A 59 -8.30 5.63 -2.28
C VAL A 59 -8.91 4.64 -3.27
N GLU A 60 -9.08 5.10 -4.52
CA GLU A 60 -9.58 4.25 -5.60
C GLU A 60 -8.56 3.17 -5.96
N MET A 61 -9.00 1.91 -6.00
CA MET A 61 -8.13 0.76 -6.26
C MET A 61 -7.43 0.86 -7.63
N THR A 62 -8.15 1.26 -8.67
CA THR A 62 -7.57 1.41 -10.02
C THR A 62 -6.47 2.47 -10.04
N ALA A 63 -6.70 3.63 -9.42
CA ALA A 63 -5.70 4.70 -9.33
C ALA A 63 -4.46 4.25 -8.55
N LEU A 64 -4.64 3.48 -7.48
CA LEU A 64 -3.53 2.94 -6.68
C LEU A 64 -2.69 1.94 -7.48
N VAL A 65 -3.32 1.03 -8.23
CA VAL A 65 -2.63 0.09 -9.11
C VAL A 65 -1.87 0.82 -10.21
N GLU A 66 -2.48 1.84 -10.83
CA GLU A 66 -1.82 2.67 -11.85
C GLU A 66 -0.59 3.39 -11.31
N ALA A 67 -0.68 3.98 -10.13
CA ALA A 67 0.44 4.64 -9.48
C ALA A 67 1.60 3.68 -9.16
N LEU A 68 1.28 2.47 -8.69
CA LEU A 68 2.28 1.42 -8.44
C LEU A 68 2.91 0.93 -9.74
N GLN A 69 2.12 0.79 -10.81
CA GLN A 69 2.61 0.40 -12.11
C GLN A 69 3.53 1.47 -12.71
N GLU A 70 3.15 2.73 -12.60
CA GLU A 70 4.00 3.86 -13.04
C GLU A 70 5.35 3.85 -12.32
N THR A 71 5.35 3.65 -11.01
CA THR A 71 6.58 3.54 -10.22
C THR A 71 7.45 2.37 -10.67
N THR A 72 6.83 1.23 -10.96
CA THR A 72 7.50 0.05 -11.48
C THR A 72 8.15 0.33 -12.83
N ASP A 73 7.43 0.98 -13.74
CA ASP A 73 7.90 1.29 -15.08
C ASP A 73 9.06 2.30 -15.07
N LYS A 74 9.00 3.32 -14.22
CA LYS A 74 10.11 4.25 -13.99
C LYS A 74 11.34 3.53 -13.49
N THR A 75 11.19 2.63 -12.53
CA THR A 75 12.30 1.83 -11.99
C THR A 75 12.93 0.95 -13.06
N LYS A 76 12.12 0.28 -13.89
CA LYS A 76 12.60 -0.53 -15.01
C LYS A 76 13.33 0.29 -16.07
N ALA A 77 12.95 1.54 -16.26
CA ALA A 77 13.61 2.49 -17.15
C ALA A 77 14.91 3.08 -16.58
N GLY A 78 15.27 2.74 -15.35
CA GLY A 78 16.50 3.19 -14.69
C GLY A 78 16.32 4.40 -13.78
N ASP A 79 15.12 4.92 -13.61
CA ASP A 79 14.82 5.97 -12.62
C ASP A 79 14.55 5.33 -11.24
N LEU A 80 15.56 5.34 -10.40
CA LEU A 80 15.52 4.76 -9.05
C LEU A 80 15.09 5.74 -7.97
N SER A 81 14.78 6.99 -8.32
CA SER A 81 14.52 8.05 -7.34
C SER A 81 13.37 7.73 -6.37
N THR A 82 12.28 7.14 -6.87
CA THR A 82 11.16 6.73 -6.02
C THR A 82 11.54 5.59 -5.08
N LEU A 83 12.30 4.62 -5.58
CA LEU A 83 12.78 3.50 -4.78
C LEU A 83 13.73 3.96 -3.67
N GLU A 84 14.64 4.86 -3.99
CA GLU A 84 15.57 5.47 -3.02
C GLU A 84 14.79 6.23 -1.94
N ALA A 85 13.80 7.04 -2.33
CA ALA A 85 12.95 7.78 -1.40
C ALA A 85 12.16 6.83 -0.48
N MET A 86 11.62 5.75 -1.02
CA MET A 86 10.91 4.72 -0.25
C MET A 86 11.83 4.03 0.76
N LEU A 87 13.04 3.66 0.35
CA LEU A 87 14.02 3.02 1.23
C LEU A 87 14.44 3.95 2.37
N ILE A 88 14.71 5.22 2.08
CA ILE A 88 15.04 6.22 3.10
C ILE A 88 13.86 6.41 4.07
N GLY A 89 12.65 6.53 3.54
CA GLY A 89 11.43 6.67 4.34
C GLY A 89 11.21 5.47 5.27
N GLN A 90 11.33 4.26 4.74
CA GLN A 90 11.19 3.03 5.52
C GLN A 90 12.29 2.87 6.56
N ALA A 91 13.54 3.16 6.20
CA ALA A 91 14.66 3.11 7.14
C ALA A 91 14.44 4.08 8.30
N THR A 92 14.00 5.31 8.02
CA THR A 92 13.69 6.32 9.04
C THR A 92 12.53 5.89 9.93
N ALA A 93 11.46 5.35 9.36
CA ALA A 93 10.29 4.87 10.10
C ALA A 93 10.67 3.69 11.02
N LEU A 94 11.40 2.71 10.49
CA LEU A 94 11.87 1.56 11.27
C LEU A 94 12.82 1.98 12.39
N GLN A 95 13.72 2.93 12.12
CA GLN A 95 14.62 3.47 13.13
C GLN A 95 13.84 4.15 14.26
N THR A 96 12.80 4.89 13.92
CA THR A 96 11.93 5.55 14.92
C THR A 96 11.19 4.52 15.77
N ILE A 97 10.62 3.49 15.15
CA ILE A 97 9.92 2.41 15.85
C ILE A 97 10.90 1.65 16.76
N PHE A 98 12.07 1.29 16.25
CA PHE A 98 13.09 0.60 17.01
C PHE A 98 13.52 1.40 18.24
N THR A 99 13.81 2.68 18.06
CA THR A 99 14.23 3.56 19.18
C THR A 99 13.12 3.68 20.22
N SER A 100 11.87 3.82 19.79
CA SER A 100 10.72 3.90 20.68
C SER A 100 10.53 2.60 21.48
N LEU A 101 10.62 1.45 20.82
CA LEU A 101 10.50 0.15 21.45
C LEU A 101 11.65 -0.12 22.42
N ALA A 102 12.89 0.25 22.06
CA ALA A 102 14.05 0.10 22.91
C ALA A 102 13.91 0.92 24.21
N LYS A 103 13.44 2.17 24.10
CA LYS A 103 13.15 3.00 25.28
C LYS A 103 12.05 2.41 26.16
N ARG A 104 11.00 1.88 25.55
CA ARG A 104 9.90 1.23 26.30
C ARG A 104 10.38 -0.03 26.99
N ALA A 105 11.17 -0.86 26.34
CA ALA A 105 11.74 -2.07 26.89
C ALA A 105 12.63 -1.74 28.10
N GLN A 106 13.48 -0.73 28.00
CA GLN A 106 14.32 -0.26 29.11
C GLN A 106 13.49 0.20 30.31
N ARG A 107 12.41 0.94 30.10
CA ARG A 107 11.50 1.37 31.17
C ARG A 107 10.80 0.19 31.84
N GLN A 108 10.37 -0.80 31.06
CA GLN A 108 9.68 -1.98 31.60
C GLN A 108 10.64 -2.81 32.44
N GLU A 109 11.87 -2.99 32.03
CA GLU A 109 12.89 -3.68 32.80
C GLU A 109 13.18 -2.95 34.11
N TYR A 110 13.30 -1.64 34.06
CA TYR A 110 13.47 -0.81 35.24
C TYR A 110 12.26 -0.91 36.19
N GLN A 111 11.04 -0.87 35.69
CA GLN A 111 9.82 -1.02 36.48
C GLN A 111 9.75 -2.40 37.16
N LYS A 112 10.02 -3.47 36.41
CA LYS A 112 10.07 -4.82 36.98
C LYS A 112 11.06 -4.93 38.10
N ASN A 113 12.24 -4.38 37.93
CA ASN A 113 13.28 -4.37 38.95
C ASN A 113 12.83 -3.55 40.18
N LEU A 114 12.22 -2.40 39.97
CA LEU A 114 11.68 -1.56 41.03
C LEU A 114 10.54 -2.26 41.78
N GLU A 115 9.59 -2.87 41.06
CA GLU A 115 8.50 -3.64 41.66
C GLU A 115 9.04 -4.84 42.48
N ALA A 116 10.02 -5.56 41.93
CA ALA A 116 10.67 -6.64 42.64
C ALA A 116 11.36 -6.16 43.91
N PHE A 117 12.04 -5.02 43.86
CA PHE A 117 12.69 -4.40 45.02
C PHE A 117 11.68 -3.97 46.06
N LEU A 118 10.58 -3.33 45.67
CA LEU A 118 9.50 -2.92 46.57
C LEU A 118 8.79 -4.13 47.17
N GLY A 119 8.57 -5.19 46.36
CA GLY A 119 7.99 -6.44 46.85
C GLY A 119 8.85 -7.15 47.89
N LEU A 120 10.17 -7.07 47.79
CA LEU A 120 11.09 -7.60 48.78
C LEU A 120 11.14 -6.77 50.08
N ALA A 121 10.84 -5.47 49.98
CA ALA A 121 10.82 -4.56 51.15
C ALA A 121 9.50 -4.62 51.95
N LEU A 122 8.46 -5.17 51.33
CA LEU A 122 7.17 -5.36 51.97
C LEU A 122 7.02 -6.75 52.55
#